data_01dcdb0d949407ddbee51e8af80977ab
#
_entry.id   01dcdb0d949407ddbee51e8af80977ab
#
_cell.length_a   1.000
_cell.length_b   1.000
_cell.length_c   1.000
_cell.angle_alpha   90.00
_cell.angle_beta   90.00
_cell.angle_gamma   90.00
#
_symmetry.space_group_name_H-M   'P 1'
#
loop_
_entity.id
_entity.type
_entity.pdbx_description
1 polymer ?
#
loop_
_entity_poly.entity_id
_entity_poly.type
_entity_poly.pdbx_seq_one_letter_code
_entity_poly.pdbx_strand_id
1 'polypeptide(L)'
;MRARLLIIVLGLLALTACSSVGGGGGSGEPAANEADATFSLRMIPHHRQTIEIAKVAMEKSKDDFVVNVADKIATAEAGEIEQMATYLRSWNIQVPGDDANATHKMAGMMTVKDVEALKSATGKQYDDLFLATLSRHLRSGVDMAKDAQAKGEHIGSKALAGKIIVSQTEVLDQISAKQKS
;
A
#
# COMPACT_ATOMS: atom_id res chain seq x y z
N MET A 1 -37.44 -8.83 86.15
CA MET A 1 -37.07 -7.43 86.47
C MET A 1 -36.25 -6.86 85.35
N ARG A 2 -36.69 -5.73 84.85
CA ARG A 2 -35.91 -4.68 84.16
C ARG A 2 -35.18 -5.09 82.85
N ALA A 3 -35.49 -4.65 81.74
CA ALA A 3 -35.88 -3.35 81.16
C ALA A 3 -34.90 -3.05 79.99
N ARG A 4 -35.49 -2.85 78.81
CA ARG A 4 -35.19 -1.85 77.82
C ARG A 4 -33.76 -1.69 77.31
N LEU A 5 -33.49 -1.79 76.06
CA LEU A 5 -33.58 -0.60 75.16
C LEU A 5 -33.47 -0.96 73.67
N LEU A 6 -34.46 -0.56 72.90
CA LEU A 6 -34.40 -0.47 71.45
C LEU A 6 -33.39 0.60 71.04
N ILE A 7 -32.48 0.30 70.16
CA ILE A 7 -31.84 1.32 69.36
C ILE A 7 -32.01 0.94 67.90
N ILE A 8 -32.89 1.69 67.24
CA ILE A 8 -33.01 1.71 65.78
C ILE A 8 -31.91 2.60 65.28
N VAL A 9 -30.95 2.04 64.53
CA VAL A 9 -30.01 2.83 63.79
C VAL A 9 -30.37 2.73 62.31
N LEU A 10 -30.86 3.83 61.80
CA LEU A 10 -31.12 4.09 60.40
C LEU A 10 -29.76 4.23 59.70
N GLY A 11 -29.33 3.22 58.96
CA GLY A 11 -28.09 3.22 58.23
C GLY A 11 -28.35 3.57 56.77
N LEU A 12 -27.80 4.69 56.35
CA LEU A 12 -27.77 5.26 55.02
C LEU A 12 -27.40 4.25 53.95
N LEU A 13 -28.26 4.11 52.93
CA LEU A 13 -27.87 3.50 51.66
C LEU A 13 -26.89 4.45 50.95
N ALA A 14 -25.62 4.14 50.95
CA ALA A 14 -24.70 4.75 50.03
C ALA A 14 -24.80 4.04 48.67
N LEU A 15 -25.44 4.66 47.71
CA LEU A 15 -25.34 4.30 46.31
C LEU A 15 -23.93 4.58 45.83
N THR A 16 -23.08 3.59 45.83
CA THR A 16 -21.81 3.67 45.08
C THR A 16 -22.12 3.55 43.61
N ALA A 17 -22.19 4.67 42.93
CA ALA A 17 -22.15 4.74 41.48
C ALA A 17 -20.80 4.16 41.04
N CYS A 18 -20.82 2.94 40.52
CA CYS A 18 -19.71 2.41 39.75
C CYS A 18 -19.61 3.21 38.47
N SER A 19 -18.80 4.27 38.50
CA SER A 19 -18.26 4.86 37.30
C SER A 19 -17.39 3.80 36.64
N SER A 20 -17.91 3.18 35.59
CA SER A 20 -17.13 2.38 34.67
C SER A 20 -16.14 3.31 33.97
N VAL A 21 -14.97 3.49 34.56
CA VAL A 21 -13.81 4.00 33.86
C VAL A 21 -13.43 2.96 32.83
N GLY A 22 -14.03 3.05 31.66
CA GLY A 22 -13.59 2.37 30.46
C GLY A 22 -12.28 3.00 30.00
N GLY A 23 -11.23 2.78 30.77
CA GLY A 23 -9.88 3.10 30.40
C GLY A 23 -9.32 2.02 29.47
N GLY A 24 -9.83 1.94 28.26
CA GLY A 24 -9.12 1.34 27.15
C GLY A 24 -8.00 2.28 26.73
N GLY A 25 -6.90 2.27 27.47
CA GLY A 25 -5.63 2.85 27.01
C GLY A 25 -5.06 1.98 25.89
N GLY A 26 -5.70 1.96 24.75
CA GLY A 26 -5.05 1.63 23.51
C GLY A 26 -4.07 2.78 23.26
N SER A 27 -2.79 2.48 23.16
CA SER A 27 -1.82 3.34 22.51
C SER A 27 -2.29 3.50 21.07
N GLY A 28 -3.19 4.47 20.84
CA GLY A 28 -3.90 4.64 19.60
C GLY A 28 -2.92 5.08 18.54
N GLU A 29 -2.51 4.13 17.71
CA GLU A 29 -1.99 4.47 16.40
C GLU A 29 -3.01 5.41 15.74
N PRO A 30 -2.53 6.54 15.14
CA PRO A 30 -3.45 7.46 14.50
C PRO A 30 -4.37 6.74 13.53
N ALA A 31 -5.66 7.03 13.60
CA ALA A 31 -6.62 6.46 12.67
C ALA A 31 -6.23 6.83 11.23
N ALA A 32 -6.44 5.89 10.30
CA ALA A 32 -6.21 6.18 8.89
C ALA A 32 -7.11 7.33 8.42
N ASN A 33 -6.55 8.19 7.60
CA ASN A 33 -7.29 9.26 6.94
C ASN A 33 -7.57 8.92 5.46
N GLU A 34 -8.22 9.84 4.73
CA GLU A 34 -8.54 9.68 3.32
C GLU A 34 -7.30 9.48 2.44
N ALA A 35 -6.17 10.11 2.79
CA ALA A 35 -4.93 9.98 2.02
C ALA A 35 -4.35 8.56 2.13
N ASP A 36 -4.41 7.93 3.30
CA ASP A 36 -3.99 6.54 3.52
C ASP A 36 -4.85 5.56 2.70
N ALA A 37 -6.16 5.76 2.72
CA ALA A 37 -7.08 4.93 1.94
C ALA A 37 -6.87 5.12 0.43
N THR A 38 -6.76 6.36 -0.03
CA THR A 38 -6.52 6.72 -1.44
C THR A 38 -5.20 6.13 -1.94
N PHE A 39 -4.14 6.19 -1.14
CA PHE A 39 -2.86 5.57 -1.47
C PHE A 39 -3.02 4.08 -1.75
N SER A 40 -3.59 3.32 -0.83
CA SER A 40 -3.77 1.88 -1.01
C SER A 40 -4.69 1.52 -2.17
N LEU A 41 -5.81 2.26 -2.34
CA LEU A 41 -6.78 2.06 -3.42
C LEU A 41 -6.18 2.29 -4.82
N ARG A 42 -5.21 3.20 -4.94
CA ARG A 42 -4.56 3.53 -6.22
C ARG A 42 -3.29 2.71 -6.45
N MET A 43 -2.50 2.45 -5.41
CA MET A 43 -1.24 1.74 -5.53
C MET A 43 -1.44 0.24 -5.81
N ILE A 44 -2.46 -0.40 -5.27
CA ILE A 44 -2.76 -1.81 -5.56
C ILE A 44 -2.92 -2.09 -7.06
N PRO A 45 -3.81 -1.40 -7.80
CA PRO A 45 -3.92 -1.62 -9.24
C PRO A 45 -2.67 -1.17 -10.01
N HIS A 46 -1.95 -0.16 -9.54
CA HIS A 46 -0.66 0.26 -10.11
C HIS A 46 0.38 -0.87 -10.02
N HIS A 47 0.56 -1.48 -8.88
CA HIS A 47 1.46 -2.61 -8.69
C HIS A 47 1.05 -3.85 -9.50
N ARG A 48 -0.25 -4.16 -9.56
CA ARG A 48 -0.72 -5.27 -10.41
C ARG A 48 -0.31 -5.11 -11.86
N GLN A 49 -0.36 -3.89 -12.39
CA GLN A 49 0.05 -3.62 -13.77
C GLN A 49 1.57 -3.81 -13.94
N THR A 50 2.39 -3.38 -12.96
CA THR A 50 3.83 -3.68 -12.98
C THR A 50 4.09 -5.18 -13.01
N ILE A 51 3.42 -5.93 -12.14
CA ILE A 51 3.59 -7.39 -12.04
C ILE A 51 3.19 -8.07 -13.37
N GLU A 52 2.13 -7.59 -14.03
CA GLU A 52 1.72 -8.13 -15.33
C GLU A 52 2.81 -7.98 -16.38
N ILE A 53 3.35 -6.76 -16.55
CA ILE A 53 4.40 -6.53 -17.55
C ILE A 53 5.75 -7.16 -17.16
N ALA A 54 6.04 -7.28 -15.88
CA ALA A 54 7.24 -7.94 -15.38
C ALA A 54 7.22 -9.45 -15.71
N LYS A 55 6.09 -10.12 -15.55
CA LYS A 55 5.92 -11.52 -15.99
C LYS A 55 6.21 -11.69 -17.47
N VAL A 56 5.69 -10.79 -18.31
CA VAL A 56 5.99 -10.80 -19.75
C VAL A 56 7.46 -10.55 -20.02
N ALA A 57 8.13 -9.70 -19.24
CA ALA A 57 9.55 -9.43 -19.39
C ALA A 57 10.41 -10.65 -19.07
N MET A 58 10.11 -11.38 -18.00
CA MET A 58 10.81 -12.61 -17.64
C MET A 58 10.66 -13.71 -18.71
N GLU A 59 9.57 -13.74 -19.46
CA GLU A 59 9.36 -14.71 -20.53
C GLU A 59 10.04 -14.30 -21.85
N LYS A 60 10.04 -13.00 -22.19
CA LYS A 60 10.45 -12.49 -23.51
C LYS A 60 11.90 -12.06 -23.58
N SER A 61 12.46 -11.47 -22.50
CA SER A 61 13.80 -10.94 -22.49
C SER A 61 14.86 -12.04 -22.37
N LYS A 62 16.03 -11.78 -22.98
CA LYS A 62 17.26 -12.57 -22.80
C LYS A 62 18.36 -11.73 -22.15
N ASP A 63 18.10 -10.47 -21.82
CA ASP A 63 19.00 -9.63 -21.06
C ASP A 63 18.81 -9.91 -19.56
N ASP A 64 19.85 -10.44 -18.91
CA ASP A 64 19.81 -10.82 -17.49
C ASP A 64 19.46 -9.63 -16.59
N PHE A 65 19.84 -8.41 -16.96
CA PHE A 65 19.48 -7.21 -16.20
C PHE A 65 17.95 -6.98 -16.23
N VAL A 66 17.32 -7.10 -17.40
CA VAL A 66 15.87 -6.92 -17.58
C VAL A 66 15.11 -7.99 -16.79
N VAL A 67 15.53 -9.27 -16.90
CA VAL A 67 14.91 -10.37 -16.17
C VAL A 67 15.04 -10.16 -14.65
N ASN A 68 16.22 -9.81 -14.16
CA ASN A 68 16.45 -9.59 -12.74
C ASN A 68 15.66 -8.39 -12.18
N VAL A 69 15.57 -7.29 -12.93
CA VAL A 69 14.75 -6.14 -12.54
C VAL A 69 13.27 -6.51 -12.50
N ALA A 70 12.79 -7.25 -13.50
CA ALA A 70 11.39 -7.69 -13.56
C ALA A 70 11.03 -8.62 -12.40
N ASP A 71 11.85 -9.61 -12.08
CA ASP A 71 11.62 -10.54 -10.98
C ASP A 71 11.64 -9.81 -9.62
N LYS A 72 12.66 -8.99 -9.38
CA LYS A 72 12.82 -8.23 -8.14
C LYS A 72 11.64 -7.32 -7.87
N ILE A 73 11.20 -6.55 -8.89
CA ILE A 73 10.08 -5.61 -8.71
C ILE A 73 8.75 -6.35 -8.53
N ALA A 74 8.49 -7.41 -9.29
CA ALA A 74 7.27 -8.19 -9.17
C ALA A 74 7.14 -8.83 -7.78
N THR A 75 8.23 -9.37 -7.24
CA THR A 75 8.26 -9.98 -5.90
C THR A 75 8.01 -8.95 -4.81
N ALA A 76 8.67 -7.80 -4.87
CA ALA A 76 8.49 -6.73 -3.89
C ALA A 76 7.06 -6.21 -3.90
N GLU A 77 6.53 -5.87 -5.08
CA GLU A 77 5.20 -5.26 -5.22
C GLU A 77 4.06 -6.24 -4.86
N ALA A 78 4.25 -7.54 -5.05
CA ALA A 78 3.27 -8.54 -4.57
C ALA A 78 3.11 -8.49 -3.05
N GLY A 79 4.20 -8.40 -2.29
CA GLY A 79 4.14 -8.24 -0.84
C GLY A 79 3.53 -6.91 -0.40
N GLU A 80 3.80 -5.84 -1.13
CA GLU A 80 3.25 -4.50 -0.87
C GLU A 80 1.74 -4.46 -1.11
N ILE A 81 1.23 -5.15 -2.15
CA ILE A 81 -0.21 -5.32 -2.40
C ILE A 81 -0.90 -5.98 -1.21
N GLU A 82 -0.36 -7.07 -0.68
CA GLU A 82 -0.96 -7.77 0.46
C GLU A 82 -0.98 -6.91 1.71
N GLN A 83 0.05 -6.12 1.94
CA GLN A 83 0.10 -5.19 3.07
C GLN A 83 -0.95 -4.09 2.93
N MET A 84 -1.08 -3.47 1.76
CA MET A 84 -2.11 -2.46 1.48
C MET A 84 -3.53 -3.03 1.55
N ALA A 85 -3.73 -4.25 1.03
CA ALA A 85 -5.01 -4.95 1.13
C ALA A 85 -5.40 -5.24 2.58
N THR A 86 -4.43 -5.56 3.44
CA THR A 86 -4.65 -5.75 4.88
C THR A 86 -5.08 -4.45 5.54
N TYR A 87 -4.45 -3.32 5.21
CA TYR A 87 -4.86 -2.01 5.71
C TYR A 87 -6.29 -1.66 5.29
N LEU A 88 -6.63 -1.79 4.00
CA LEU A 88 -7.99 -1.51 3.52
C LEU A 88 -9.04 -2.36 4.22
N ARG A 89 -8.78 -3.67 4.41
CA ARG A 89 -9.70 -4.56 5.15
C ARG A 89 -9.87 -4.11 6.61
N SER A 90 -8.79 -3.71 7.29
CA SER A 90 -8.86 -3.21 8.67
C SER A 90 -9.66 -1.92 8.80
N TRP A 91 -9.71 -1.12 7.75
CA TRP A 91 -10.52 0.11 7.67
C TRP A 91 -11.93 -0.12 7.10
N ASN A 92 -12.35 -1.38 6.88
CA ASN A 92 -13.62 -1.75 6.25
C ASN A 92 -13.80 -1.15 4.84
N ILE A 93 -12.70 -0.99 4.09
CA ILE A 93 -12.70 -0.51 2.72
C ILE A 93 -12.49 -1.70 1.79
N GLN A 94 -13.29 -1.77 0.71
CA GLN A 94 -13.18 -2.83 -0.28
C GLN A 94 -11.85 -2.75 -1.02
N VAL A 95 -11.13 -3.87 -1.06
CA VAL A 95 -9.89 -3.99 -1.84
C VAL A 95 -10.22 -3.93 -3.33
N PRO A 96 -9.49 -3.14 -4.16
CA PRO A 96 -9.70 -3.10 -5.60
C PRO A 96 -9.63 -4.48 -6.24
N GLY A 97 -10.55 -4.78 -7.14
CA GLY A 97 -10.54 -5.99 -7.96
C GLY A 97 -9.49 -5.93 -9.08
N ASP A 98 -9.48 -6.98 -9.92
CA ASP A 98 -8.54 -7.12 -11.06
C ASP A 98 -9.12 -6.54 -12.36
N ASP A 99 -9.97 -5.51 -12.28
CA ASP A 99 -10.55 -4.87 -13.47
C ASP A 99 -9.51 -4.01 -14.19
N ALA A 100 -8.86 -4.62 -15.19
CA ALA A 100 -7.84 -3.98 -16.01
C ALA A 100 -8.36 -2.71 -16.74
N ASN A 101 -9.64 -2.66 -17.11
CA ASN A 101 -10.21 -1.50 -17.80
C ASN A 101 -10.33 -0.27 -16.89
N ALA A 102 -10.58 -0.47 -15.61
CA ALA A 102 -10.61 0.63 -14.65
C ALA A 102 -9.20 1.17 -14.38
N THR A 103 -8.20 0.30 -14.35
CA THR A 103 -6.81 0.67 -14.01
C THR A 103 -6.15 1.56 -15.07
N HIS A 104 -6.35 1.30 -16.35
CA HIS A 104 -5.75 2.09 -17.44
C HIS A 104 -6.21 3.56 -17.50
N LYS A 105 -7.29 3.91 -16.80
CA LYS A 105 -7.81 5.29 -16.77
C LYS A 105 -7.23 6.15 -15.65
N MET A 106 -6.49 5.57 -14.72
CA MET A 106 -5.89 6.34 -13.64
C MET A 106 -4.60 7.01 -14.11
N ALA A 107 -4.35 8.24 -13.59
CA ALA A 107 -3.11 8.95 -13.89
C ALA A 107 -1.90 8.13 -13.44
N GLY A 108 -0.88 8.04 -14.29
CA GLY A 108 0.34 7.28 -14.04
C GLY A 108 0.30 5.82 -14.48
N MET A 109 -0.87 5.29 -14.84
CA MET A 109 -1.00 3.94 -15.37
C MET A 109 -0.49 3.82 -16.80
N MET A 110 0.01 2.65 -17.16
CA MET A 110 0.31 2.33 -18.55
C MET A 110 -1.00 2.26 -19.34
N THR A 111 -0.99 2.84 -20.52
CA THR A 111 -2.14 2.79 -21.43
C THR A 111 -2.23 1.41 -22.10
N VAL A 112 -3.40 1.09 -22.64
CA VAL A 112 -3.59 -0.11 -23.50
C VAL A 112 -2.53 -0.14 -24.61
N LYS A 113 -2.25 1.04 -25.21
CA LYS A 113 -1.22 1.18 -26.27
C LYS A 113 0.19 0.82 -25.76
N ASP A 114 0.56 1.22 -24.55
CA ASP A 114 1.85 0.85 -23.96
C ASP A 114 1.97 -0.68 -23.79
N VAL A 115 0.92 -1.31 -23.28
CA VAL A 115 0.89 -2.76 -23.07
C VAL A 115 0.91 -3.52 -24.40
N GLU A 116 0.16 -3.08 -25.40
CA GLU A 116 0.17 -3.67 -26.74
C GLU A 116 1.55 -3.52 -27.42
N ALA A 117 2.19 -2.36 -27.28
CA ALA A 117 3.53 -2.13 -27.80
C ALA A 117 4.56 -3.09 -27.16
N LEU A 118 4.49 -3.30 -25.84
CA LEU A 118 5.31 -4.28 -25.14
C LEU A 118 5.04 -5.71 -25.62
N LYS A 119 3.78 -6.08 -25.82
CA LYS A 119 3.41 -7.42 -26.33
C LYS A 119 3.95 -7.67 -27.73
N SER A 120 4.01 -6.64 -28.58
CA SER A 120 4.43 -6.74 -30.00
C SER A 120 5.95 -6.68 -30.19
N ALA A 121 6.68 -5.98 -29.31
CA ALA A 121 8.14 -5.81 -29.42
C ALA A 121 8.88 -7.11 -29.09
N THR A 122 10.10 -7.27 -29.64
CA THR A 122 10.98 -8.43 -29.39
C THR A 122 12.43 -8.02 -29.29
N GLY A 123 13.27 -8.89 -28.68
CA GLY A 123 14.71 -8.67 -28.56
C GLY A 123 15.04 -7.34 -27.88
N LYS A 124 16.15 -6.72 -28.31
CA LYS A 124 16.60 -5.46 -27.71
C LYS A 124 15.55 -4.34 -27.76
N GLN A 125 14.72 -4.29 -28.78
CA GLN A 125 13.63 -3.31 -28.87
C GLN A 125 12.61 -3.51 -27.72
N TYR A 126 12.31 -4.76 -27.39
CA TYR A 126 11.49 -5.09 -26.24
C TYR A 126 12.14 -4.62 -24.93
N ASP A 127 13.42 -4.95 -24.73
CA ASP A 127 14.14 -4.60 -23.52
C ASP A 127 14.19 -3.09 -23.29
N ASP A 128 14.55 -2.33 -24.31
CA ASP A 128 14.58 -0.85 -24.25
C ASP A 128 13.19 -0.26 -23.95
N LEU A 129 12.15 -0.80 -24.60
CA LEU A 129 10.77 -0.33 -24.40
C LEU A 129 10.26 -0.69 -23.00
N PHE A 130 10.56 -1.90 -22.51
CA PHE A 130 10.20 -2.34 -21.16
C PHE A 130 10.83 -1.43 -20.11
N LEU A 131 12.15 -1.20 -20.16
CA LEU A 131 12.85 -0.35 -19.22
C LEU A 131 12.35 1.10 -19.22
N ALA A 132 12.08 1.65 -20.41
CA ALA A 132 11.52 3.00 -20.53
C ALA A 132 10.10 3.11 -19.96
N THR A 133 9.26 2.14 -20.26
CA THR A 133 7.87 2.08 -19.78
C THR A 133 7.82 1.86 -18.28
N LEU A 134 8.60 0.91 -17.75
CA LEU A 134 8.73 0.66 -16.33
C LEU A 134 9.22 1.91 -15.60
N SER A 135 10.26 2.59 -16.10
CA SER A 135 10.80 3.80 -15.47
C SER A 135 9.75 4.92 -15.37
N ARG A 136 8.94 5.14 -16.40
CA ARG A 136 7.85 6.12 -16.37
C ARG A 136 6.79 5.74 -15.33
N HIS A 137 6.44 4.47 -15.29
CA HIS A 137 5.45 3.93 -14.36
C HIS A 137 5.91 4.04 -12.90
N LEU A 138 7.13 3.62 -12.58
CA LEU A 138 7.70 3.70 -11.23
C LEU A 138 7.79 5.15 -10.72
N ARG A 139 8.12 6.14 -11.56
CA ARG A 139 8.10 7.55 -11.15
C ARG A 139 6.72 7.95 -10.63
N SER A 140 5.64 7.53 -11.30
CA SER A 140 4.28 7.78 -10.83
C SER A 140 3.99 7.08 -9.50
N GLY A 141 4.48 5.86 -9.29
CA GLY A 141 4.39 5.15 -8.00
C GLY A 141 5.09 5.91 -6.87
N VAL A 142 6.31 6.39 -7.15
CA VAL A 142 7.07 7.23 -6.19
C VAL A 142 6.32 8.50 -5.84
N ASP A 143 5.69 9.16 -6.81
CA ASP A 143 4.92 10.39 -6.53
C ASP A 143 3.68 10.11 -5.68
N MET A 144 2.94 9.02 -5.94
CA MET A 144 1.83 8.59 -5.09
C MET A 144 2.29 8.25 -3.67
N ALA A 145 3.43 7.59 -3.52
CA ALA A 145 3.99 7.23 -2.22
C ALA A 145 4.46 8.47 -1.42
N LYS A 146 5.06 9.47 -2.09
CA LYS A 146 5.41 10.76 -1.47
C LYS A 146 4.17 11.51 -0.97
N ASP A 147 3.10 11.52 -1.74
CA ASP A 147 1.83 12.11 -1.34
C ASP A 147 1.26 11.43 -0.08
N ALA A 148 1.30 10.10 -0.03
CA ALA A 148 0.87 9.32 1.14
C ALA A 148 1.74 9.61 2.37
N GLN A 149 3.06 9.69 2.19
CA GLN A 149 3.98 10.03 3.26
C GLN A 149 3.73 11.42 3.85
N ALA A 150 3.41 12.39 2.99
CA ALA A 150 3.18 13.78 3.39
C ALA A 150 1.79 13.99 4.03
N LYS A 151 0.75 13.31 3.53
CA LYS A 151 -0.66 13.60 3.85
C LYS A 151 -1.33 12.52 4.71
N GLY A 152 -0.79 11.30 4.74
CA GLY A 152 -1.31 10.19 5.53
C GLY A 152 -1.07 10.38 7.03
N GLU A 153 -1.88 9.71 7.85
CA GLU A 153 -1.78 9.71 9.31
C GLU A 153 -1.47 8.33 9.87
N HIS A 154 -1.87 7.26 9.18
CA HIS A 154 -1.61 5.89 9.60
C HIS A 154 -0.11 5.55 9.51
N ILE A 155 0.50 5.20 10.65
CA ILE A 155 1.95 4.98 10.76
C ILE A 155 2.43 3.89 9.80
N GLY A 156 1.72 2.77 9.75
CA GLY A 156 2.06 1.65 8.87
C GLY A 156 1.98 2.00 7.39
N SER A 157 0.95 2.77 6.97
CA SER A 157 0.79 3.24 5.59
C SER A 157 1.94 4.16 5.18
N LYS A 158 2.31 5.11 6.03
CA LYS A 158 3.45 6.01 5.81
C LYS A 158 4.78 5.27 5.76
N ALA A 159 4.98 4.29 6.62
CA ALA A 159 6.19 3.46 6.61
C ALA A 159 6.30 2.63 5.32
N LEU A 160 5.18 2.05 4.85
CA LEU A 160 5.13 1.35 3.57
C LEU A 160 5.43 2.29 2.41
N ALA A 161 4.80 3.47 2.37
CA ALA A 161 5.07 4.48 1.35
C ALA A 161 6.57 4.87 1.31
N GLY A 162 7.20 5.02 2.48
CA GLY A 162 8.65 5.26 2.57
C GLY A 162 9.50 4.13 1.98
N LYS A 163 9.14 2.88 2.23
CA LYS A 163 9.81 1.71 1.62
C LYS A 163 9.66 1.70 0.10
N ILE A 164 8.46 1.97 -0.41
CA ILE A 164 8.19 2.03 -1.86
C ILE A 164 9.02 3.13 -2.52
N ILE A 165 9.12 4.32 -1.91
CA ILE A 165 9.97 5.40 -2.43
C ILE A 165 11.41 4.92 -2.59
N VAL A 166 11.97 4.30 -1.56
CA VAL A 166 13.36 3.84 -1.59
C VAL A 166 13.54 2.75 -2.64
N SER A 167 12.75 1.68 -2.59
CA SER A 167 12.89 0.52 -3.49
C SER A 167 12.70 0.89 -4.95
N GLN A 168 11.68 1.68 -5.29
CA GLN A 168 11.44 2.09 -6.67
C GLN A 168 12.46 3.10 -7.18
N THR A 169 12.98 4.00 -6.32
CA THR A 169 14.07 4.90 -6.70
C THR A 169 15.35 4.13 -7.01
N GLU A 170 15.69 3.11 -6.20
CA GLU A 170 16.84 2.24 -6.48
C GLU A 170 16.73 1.54 -7.84
N VAL A 171 15.55 1.05 -8.19
CA VAL A 171 15.31 0.45 -9.52
C VAL A 171 15.46 1.48 -10.64
N LEU A 172 14.93 2.69 -10.47
CA LEU A 172 15.07 3.79 -11.42
C LEU A 172 16.55 4.15 -11.66
N ASP A 173 17.34 4.19 -10.59
CA ASP A 173 18.77 4.48 -10.68
C ASP A 173 19.53 3.37 -11.41
N GLN A 174 19.20 2.10 -11.13
CA GLN A 174 19.78 0.94 -11.82
C GLN A 174 19.46 0.97 -13.33
N ILE A 175 18.20 1.26 -13.69
CA ILE A 175 17.79 1.38 -15.09
C ILE A 175 18.54 2.55 -15.76
N SER A 176 18.64 3.70 -15.09
CA SER A 176 19.36 4.86 -15.62
C SER A 176 20.86 4.59 -15.84
N ALA A 177 21.50 3.83 -14.95
CA ALA A 177 22.88 3.41 -15.09
C ALA A 177 23.06 2.47 -16.31
N LYS A 178 22.18 1.48 -16.46
CA LYS A 178 22.20 0.52 -17.58
C LYS A 178 22.03 1.20 -18.93
N GLN A 179 21.21 2.25 -19.02
CA GLN A 179 20.95 2.99 -20.28
C GLN A 179 22.11 3.91 -20.69
N LYS A 180 23.06 4.17 -19.80
CA LYS A 180 24.25 4.99 -20.07
C LYS A 180 25.49 4.16 -20.43
N SER A 181 25.45 2.85 -20.21
CA SER A 181 26.53 1.91 -20.49
C SER A 181 26.44 1.35 -21.92
#